data_08af0cc8feb8cb5e696e6125336022ce
#
_entry.id   08af0cc8feb8cb5e696e6125336022ce
#
_cell.length_a   1.000
_cell.length_b   1.000
_cell.length_c   1.000
_cell.angle_alpha   90.00
_cell.angle_beta   90.00
_cell.angle_gamma   90.00
#
_symmetry.space_group_name_H-M   'P 1'
#
loop_
_entity.id
_entity.type
_entity.pdbx_description
1 polymer ?
#
loop_
_entity_poly.entity_id
_entity_poly.type
_entity_poly.pdbx_seq_one_letter_code
_entity_poly.pdbx_strand_id
1 'polypeptide(L)'
;KGKVLYTGEMNISDEEAAKLPFALYRDGYEYYFKTHAHPNSTFRYTMSSLLDLMTWDATDHIDLIDQPLLLIAGSDADTKYMSDEAFEKATGTKDKEMFLIPGAEHIKTYFVPEYVNLAVNKMKDFFGMKL
;
A
#
# COMPACT_ATOMS: atom_id res chain seq x y z
N LYS A 1 -0.49 26.04 26.68
CA LYS A 1 -0.55 25.29 25.40
C LYS A 1 -0.11 23.86 25.68
N GLY A 2 -0.96 22.86 25.41
CA GLY A 2 -0.63 21.46 25.62
C GLY A 2 0.53 21.00 24.73
N LYS A 3 1.30 20.03 25.20
CA LYS A 3 2.37 19.41 24.42
C LYS A 3 1.73 18.45 23.40
N VAL A 4 2.09 18.59 22.13
CA VAL A 4 1.67 17.62 21.09
C VAL A 4 2.40 16.31 21.36
N LEU A 5 1.64 15.22 21.47
CA LEU A 5 2.17 13.87 21.60
C LEU A 5 2.20 13.21 20.22
N TYR A 6 3.26 12.47 19.96
CA TYR A 6 3.45 11.74 18.72
C TYR A 6 3.50 10.23 18.99
N THR A 7 3.16 9.44 17.98
CA THR A 7 3.46 8.01 17.98
C THR A 7 4.97 7.80 17.99
N GLY A 8 5.42 6.65 18.50
CA GLY A 8 6.83 6.33 18.53
C GLY A 8 7.49 6.35 17.16
N GLU A 9 8.72 6.76 17.11
CA GLU A 9 9.59 6.59 15.97
C GLU A 9 10.02 5.11 15.91
N MET A 10 10.20 4.58 14.70
CA MET A 10 10.73 3.22 14.52
C MET A 10 12.25 3.26 14.71
N ASN A 11 12.68 3.44 15.96
CA ASN A 11 14.10 3.42 16.37
C ASN A 11 14.51 1.98 16.74
N ILE A 12 14.63 1.14 15.72
CA ILE A 12 15.09 -0.25 15.88
C ILE A 12 16.40 -0.44 15.13
N SER A 13 17.22 -1.39 15.60
CA SER A 13 18.44 -1.78 14.91
C SER A 13 18.15 -2.62 13.66
N ASP A 14 19.14 -2.76 12.78
CA ASP A 14 19.04 -3.60 11.59
C ASP A 14 18.76 -5.07 11.96
N GLU A 15 19.32 -5.54 13.07
CA GLU A 15 19.10 -6.89 13.58
C GLU A 15 17.66 -7.11 14.08
N GLU A 16 17.08 -6.09 14.71
CA GLU A 16 15.68 -6.13 15.14
C GLU A 16 14.74 -6.03 13.94
N ALA A 17 15.04 -5.17 12.98
CA ALA A 17 14.27 -5.03 11.75
C ALA A 17 14.21 -6.34 10.96
N ALA A 18 15.33 -7.06 10.86
CA ALA A 18 15.39 -8.36 10.17
C ALA A 18 14.50 -9.44 10.82
N LYS A 19 14.15 -9.29 12.10
CA LYS A 19 13.30 -10.21 12.86
C LYS A 19 11.82 -9.84 12.85
N LEU A 20 11.44 -8.74 12.21
CA LEU A 20 10.03 -8.35 12.09
C LEU A 20 9.22 -9.46 11.39
N PRO A 21 7.98 -9.73 11.85
CA PRO A 21 7.25 -10.95 11.46
C PRO A 21 6.81 -10.94 9.99
N PHE A 22 6.52 -9.78 9.42
CA PHE A 22 5.95 -9.64 8.08
C PHE A 22 6.96 -9.06 7.09
N ALA A 23 6.91 -9.52 5.83
CA ALA A 23 7.74 -9.01 4.74
C ALA A 23 7.53 -7.49 4.56
N LEU A 24 6.28 -7.03 4.64
CA LEU A 24 5.93 -5.61 4.60
C LEU A 24 6.78 -4.77 5.56
N TYR A 25 6.98 -5.22 6.78
CA TYR A 25 7.73 -4.45 7.78
C TYR A 25 9.23 -4.51 7.55
N ARG A 26 9.78 -5.66 7.18
CA ARG A 26 11.22 -5.81 6.88
C ARG A 26 11.62 -5.01 5.65
N ASP A 27 10.88 -5.17 4.55
CA ASP A 27 11.12 -4.47 3.30
C ASP A 27 10.82 -2.97 3.45
N GLY A 28 9.79 -2.62 4.23
CA GLY A 28 9.45 -1.23 4.56
C GLY A 28 10.56 -0.53 5.33
N TYR A 29 11.16 -1.22 6.32
CA TYR A 29 12.32 -0.68 7.03
C TYR A 29 13.48 -0.40 6.07
N GLU A 30 13.85 -1.36 5.22
CA GLU A 30 14.92 -1.21 4.25
C GLU A 30 14.62 -0.08 3.27
N TYR A 31 13.39 0.01 2.76
CA TYR A 31 12.98 1.04 1.81
C TYR A 31 12.99 2.43 2.44
N TYR A 32 12.25 2.64 3.52
CA TYR A 32 11.99 3.97 4.06
C TYR A 32 13.11 4.54 4.93
N PHE A 33 13.93 3.69 5.55
CA PHE A 33 14.99 4.14 6.45
C PHE A 33 16.41 3.97 5.88
N LYS A 34 16.57 3.21 4.77
CA LYS A 34 17.86 2.95 4.15
C LYS A 34 17.88 3.43 2.70
N THR A 35 17.36 2.62 1.77
CA THR A 35 17.59 2.77 0.33
C THR A 35 16.88 3.97 -0.28
N HIS A 36 15.71 4.34 0.25
CA HIS A 36 14.87 5.44 -0.22
C HIS A 36 14.50 6.41 0.91
N ALA A 37 15.36 6.49 1.92
CA ALA A 37 15.15 7.39 3.04
C ALA A 37 15.04 8.86 2.58
N HIS A 38 14.10 9.59 3.16
CA HIS A 38 13.90 11.00 2.85
C HIS A 38 13.67 11.79 4.14
N PRO A 39 14.29 12.98 4.30
CA PRO A 39 14.18 13.78 5.55
C PRO A 39 12.75 14.10 5.99
N ASN A 40 11.82 14.18 5.05
CA ASN A 40 10.40 14.46 5.33
C ASN A 40 9.57 13.19 5.58
N SER A 41 10.16 12.00 5.48
CA SER A 41 9.50 10.72 5.76
C SER A 41 9.89 10.25 7.15
N THR A 42 9.05 10.54 8.15
CA THR A 42 9.40 10.31 9.56
C THR A 42 8.66 9.15 10.21
N PHE A 43 7.63 8.60 9.57
CA PHE A 43 6.70 7.62 10.17
C PHE A 43 6.12 8.06 11.53
N ARG A 44 6.18 9.35 11.80
CA ARG A 44 5.72 9.95 13.05
C ARG A 44 4.45 10.75 12.79
N TYR A 45 3.39 10.41 13.48
CA TYR A 45 2.13 11.15 13.44
C TYR A 45 1.61 11.46 14.83
N THR A 46 0.71 12.41 14.95
CA THR A 46 0.19 12.83 16.24
C THR A 46 -0.68 11.74 16.87
N MET A 47 -0.66 11.60 18.18
CA MET A 47 -1.53 10.67 18.90
C MET A 47 -3.03 10.96 18.63
N SER A 48 -3.38 12.22 18.39
CA SER A 48 -4.76 12.59 18.04
C SER A 48 -5.24 12.03 16.69
N SER A 49 -4.32 11.80 15.74
CA SER A 49 -4.66 11.21 14.43
C SER A 49 -5.08 9.74 14.54
N LEU A 50 -4.79 9.07 15.66
CA LEU A 50 -5.16 7.66 15.86
C LEU A 50 -6.67 7.45 15.81
N LEU A 51 -7.48 8.40 16.31
CA LEU A 51 -8.93 8.27 16.27
C LEU A 51 -9.44 8.23 14.82
N ASP A 52 -8.93 9.12 13.97
CA ASP A 52 -9.31 9.17 12.56
C ASP A 52 -8.81 7.92 11.82
N LEU A 53 -7.57 7.50 12.08
CA LEU A 53 -6.99 6.30 11.46
C LEU A 53 -7.70 5.00 11.86
N MET A 54 -8.17 4.90 13.11
CA MET A 54 -8.87 3.70 13.60
C MET A 54 -10.32 3.61 13.11
N THR A 55 -10.90 4.72 12.70
CA THR A 55 -12.29 4.77 12.22
C THR A 55 -12.39 4.84 10.70
N TRP A 56 -11.28 5.02 10.00
CA TRP A 56 -11.25 5.11 8.55
C TRP A 56 -11.09 3.75 7.89
N ASP A 57 -11.95 3.45 6.93
CA ASP A 57 -11.85 2.29 6.05
C ASP A 57 -11.80 2.78 4.59
N ALA A 58 -10.74 2.42 3.87
CA ALA A 58 -10.56 2.78 2.46
C ALA A 58 -11.62 2.16 1.54
N THR A 59 -12.33 1.13 2.01
CA THR A 59 -13.37 0.44 1.26
C THR A 59 -14.78 0.95 1.56
N ASP A 60 -14.91 1.94 2.46
CA ASP A 60 -16.19 2.58 2.71
C ASP A 60 -16.73 3.20 1.42
N HIS A 61 -17.95 2.83 1.07
CA HIS A 61 -18.63 3.28 -0.14
C HIS A 61 -17.98 2.88 -1.47
N ILE A 62 -17.07 1.90 -1.49
CA ILE A 62 -16.46 1.39 -2.72
C ILE A 62 -17.51 0.77 -3.67
N ASP A 63 -18.65 0.35 -3.14
CA ASP A 63 -19.82 -0.11 -3.87
C ASP A 63 -20.51 0.97 -4.71
N LEU A 64 -20.21 2.25 -4.45
CA LEU A 64 -20.69 3.39 -5.24
C LEU A 64 -19.84 3.69 -6.49
N ILE A 65 -18.70 3.03 -6.65
CA ILE A 65 -17.88 3.18 -7.86
C ILE A 65 -18.58 2.45 -9.01
N ASP A 66 -19.03 3.19 -10.00
CA ASP A 66 -19.70 2.68 -11.21
C ASP A 66 -18.82 2.75 -12.47
N GLN A 67 -17.65 3.39 -12.37
CA GLN A 67 -16.64 3.50 -13.42
C GLN A 67 -15.82 2.20 -13.56
N PRO A 68 -15.12 2.01 -14.71
CA PRO A 68 -14.13 0.95 -14.83
C PRO A 68 -13.08 1.02 -13.71
N LEU A 69 -12.83 -0.11 -13.04
CA LEU A 69 -11.96 -0.20 -11.88
C LEU A 69 -10.80 -1.18 -12.11
N LEU A 70 -9.57 -0.71 -11.93
CA LEU A 70 -8.38 -1.55 -11.92
C LEU A 70 -7.74 -1.55 -10.55
N LEU A 71 -7.56 -2.73 -9.97
CA LEU A 71 -6.72 -2.93 -8.78
C LEU A 71 -5.43 -3.65 -9.20
N ILE A 72 -4.30 -3.20 -8.66
CA ILE A 72 -2.98 -3.80 -8.91
C ILE A 72 -2.34 -4.12 -7.57
N ALA A 73 -1.87 -5.36 -7.41
CA ALA A 73 -1.15 -5.79 -6.22
C ALA A 73 -0.05 -6.79 -6.59
N GLY A 74 0.93 -6.95 -5.70
CA GLY A 74 1.89 -8.05 -5.83
C GLY A 74 1.24 -9.39 -5.48
N SER A 75 1.56 -10.46 -6.21
CA SER A 75 0.99 -11.79 -5.92
C SER A 75 1.44 -12.34 -4.57
N ASP A 76 2.64 -11.96 -4.13
CA ASP A 76 3.28 -12.42 -2.90
C ASP A 76 3.21 -11.37 -1.78
N ALA A 77 2.46 -10.28 -2.02
CA ALA A 77 2.25 -9.27 -0.98
C ALA A 77 1.43 -9.82 0.17
N ASP A 78 1.94 -9.73 1.39
CA ASP A 78 1.25 -10.11 2.61
C ASP A 78 -0.01 -9.26 2.90
N THR A 79 -0.14 -8.12 2.20
CA THR A 79 -1.31 -7.23 2.21
C THR A 79 -2.29 -7.48 1.06
N LYS A 80 -2.07 -8.49 0.23
CA LYS A 80 -2.92 -8.79 -0.95
C LYS A 80 -4.40 -8.95 -0.58
N TYR A 81 -4.69 -9.51 0.59
CA TYR A 81 -6.05 -9.69 1.08
C TYR A 81 -6.87 -8.39 1.10
N MET A 82 -6.23 -7.24 1.37
CA MET A 82 -6.92 -5.95 1.34
C MET A 82 -7.42 -5.61 -0.07
N SER A 83 -6.64 -5.94 -1.10
CA SER A 83 -7.03 -5.76 -2.49
C SER A 83 -8.13 -6.74 -2.90
N ASP A 84 -8.06 -7.99 -2.43
CA ASP A 84 -9.10 -9.00 -2.66
C ASP A 84 -10.44 -8.55 -2.07
N GLU A 85 -10.44 -8.10 -0.81
CA GLU A 85 -11.65 -7.58 -0.15
C GLU A 85 -12.21 -6.34 -0.86
N ALA A 86 -11.35 -5.39 -1.25
CA ALA A 86 -11.75 -4.20 -2.00
C ALA A 86 -12.40 -4.59 -3.34
N PHE A 87 -11.81 -5.56 -4.03
CA PHE A 87 -12.35 -6.06 -5.30
C PHE A 87 -13.73 -6.72 -5.12
N GLU A 88 -13.92 -7.50 -4.07
CA GLU A 88 -15.20 -8.11 -3.75
C GLU A 88 -16.27 -7.07 -3.43
N LYS A 89 -15.94 -6.10 -2.57
CA LYS A 89 -16.84 -5.04 -2.13
C LYS A 89 -17.23 -4.05 -3.24
N ALA A 90 -16.40 -3.88 -4.28
CA ALA A 90 -16.68 -2.98 -5.41
C ALA A 90 -17.78 -3.56 -6.32
N THR A 91 -19.03 -3.52 -5.87
CA THR A 91 -20.19 -4.10 -6.55
C THR A 91 -20.90 -3.15 -7.51
N GLY A 92 -20.60 -1.86 -7.46
CA GLY A 92 -21.22 -0.83 -8.31
C GLY A 92 -20.83 -0.96 -9.78
N THR A 93 -19.66 -1.52 -10.06
CA THR A 93 -19.21 -1.77 -11.43
C THR A 93 -19.03 -3.26 -11.73
N LYS A 94 -19.40 -3.68 -12.96
CA LYS A 94 -19.06 -5.00 -13.50
C LYS A 94 -17.77 -4.96 -14.31
N ASP A 95 -17.34 -3.78 -14.72
CA ASP A 95 -16.12 -3.53 -15.47
C ASP A 95 -14.96 -3.31 -14.50
N LYS A 96 -14.59 -4.37 -13.79
CA LYS A 96 -13.49 -4.35 -12.82
C LYS A 96 -12.49 -5.46 -13.08
N GLU A 97 -11.22 -5.15 -12.86
CA GLU A 97 -10.10 -6.05 -13.07
C GLU A 97 -9.14 -6.02 -11.88
N MET A 98 -8.64 -7.20 -11.50
CA MET A 98 -7.52 -7.38 -10.57
C MET A 98 -6.31 -7.85 -11.35
N PHE A 99 -5.24 -7.07 -11.35
CA PHE A 99 -3.94 -7.43 -11.93
C PHE A 99 -2.93 -7.74 -10.82
N LEU A 100 -2.47 -8.97 -10.78
CA LEU A 100 -1.44 -9.41 -9.84
C LEU A 100 -0.07 -9.42 -10.52
N ILE A 101 0.89 -8.70 -9.94
CA ILE A 101 2.27 -8.70 -10.41
C ILE A 101 2.95 -9.97 -9.86
N PRO A 102 3.37 -10.91 -10.73
CA PRO A 102 3.89 -12.20 -10.30
C PRO A 102 5.15 -12.07 -9.44
N GLY A 103 5.19 -12.74 -8.29
CA GLY A 103 6.35 -12.78 -7.39
C GLY A 103 6.66 -11.47 -6.67
N ALA A 104 5.83 -10.44 -6.84
CA ALA A 104 6.07 -9.15 -6.20
C ALA A 104 5.51 -9.14 -4.77
N GLU A 105 6.34 -8.76 -3.81
CA GLU A 105 5.94 -8.37 -2.46
C GLU A 105 5.53 -6.89 -2.42
N HIS A 106 4.79 -6.47 -1.40
CA HIS A 106 4.17 -5.14 -1.33
C HIS A 106 5.14 -4.00 -1.65
N ILE A 107 6.19 -3.84 -0.86
CA ILE A 107 7.14 -2.72 -0.98
C ILE A 107 7.92 -2.78 -2.31
N LYS A 108 8.22 -3.96 -2.81
CA LYS A 108 8.99 -4.14 -4.04
C LYS A 108 8.24 -3.63 -5.28
N THR A 109 6.91 -3.55 -5.24
CA THR A 109 6.12 -2.95 -6.31
C THR A 109 6.37 -1.45 -6.49
N TYR A 110 6.96 -0.77 -5.51
CA TYR A 110 7.20 0.66 -5.55
C TYR A 110 8.41 1.07 -6.40
N PHE A 111 9.44 0.21 -6.46
CA PHE A 111 10.72 0.62 -7.00
C PHE A 111 11.45 -0.43 -7.86
N VAL A 112 11.12 -1.71 -7.75
CA VAL A 112 11.76 -2.73 -8.59
C VAL A 112 11.34 -2.53 -10.04
N PRO A 113 12.27 -2.22 -10.98
CA PRO A 113 11.92 -1.79 -12.33
C PRO A 113 11.03 -2.76 -13.09
N GLU A 114 11.25 -4.06 -12.92
CA GLU A 114 10.43 -5.10 -13.55
C GLU A 114 8.97 -5.01 -13.11
N TYR A 115 8.72 -4.91 -11.81
CA TYR A 115 7.37 -4.82 -11.24
C TYR A 115 6.68 -3.50 -11.60
N VAL A 116 7.44 -2.39 -11.52
CA VAL A 116 6.93 -1.07 -11.92
C VAL A 116 6.56 -1.07 -13.40
N ASN A 117 7.37 -1.66 -14.28
CA ASN A 117 7.07 -1.73 -15.71
C ASN A 117 5.81 -2.56 -16.00
N LEU A 118 5.63 -3.69 -15.32
CA LEU A 118 4.41 -4.49 -15.44
C LEU A 118 3.17 -3.69 -15.04
N ALA A 119 3.22 -3.00 -13.91
CA ALA A 119 2.13 -2.14 -13.44
C ALA A 119 1.83 -1.00 -14.42
N VAL A 120 2.86 -0.30 -14.89
CA VAL A 120 2.71 0.83 -15.84
C VAL A 120 2.13 0.36 -17.17
N ASN A 121 2.60 -0.75 -17.71
CA ASN A 121 2.06 -1.29 -18.97
C ASN A 121 0.57 -1.66 -18.79
N LYS A 122 0.23 -2.34 -17.69
CA LYS A 122 -1.17 -2.66 -17.39
C LYS A 122 -2.05 -1.42 -17.26
N MET A 123 -1.57 -0.36 -16.58
CA MET A 123 -2.30 0.90 -16.49
C MET A 123 -2.48 1.58 -17.86
N LYS A 124 -1.44 1.60 -18.69
CA LYS A 124 -1.53 2.16 -20.06
C LYS A 124 -2.58 1.43 -20.90
N ASP A 125 -2.56 0.11 -20.85
CA ASP A 125 -3.52 -0.72 -21.61
C ASP A 125 -4.95 -0.47 -21.10
N PHE A 126 -5.13 -0.48 -19.78
CA PHE A 126 -6.43 -0.25 -19.16
C PHE A 126 -6.98 1.14 -19.50
N PHE A 127 -6.23 2.20 -19.29
CA PHE A 127 -6.68 3.56 -19.59
C PHE A 127 -6.85 3.80 -21.10
N GLY A 128 -5.99 3.22 -21.93
CA GLY A 128 -6.13 3.32 -23.39
C GLY A 128 -7.39 2.65 -23.95
N MET A 129 -7.94 1.65 -23.22
CA MET A 129 -9.20 1.01 -23.61
C MET A 129 -10.45 1.66 -23.00
N LYS A 130 -10.31 2.36 -21.86
CA LYS A 130 -11.42 2.85 -21.06
C LYS A 130 -11.63 4.35 -21.13
N LEU A 131 -10.66 5.11 -21.62
CA LEU A 131 -10.70 6.56 -21.81
C LEU A 131 -10.60 6.93 -23.30
#